data_0d985a20e3e392ef41ae165c8142d8be
#
_entry.id   0d985a20e3e392ef41ae165c8142d8be
#
_cell.length_a   1.000
_cell.length_b   1.000
_cell.length_c   1.000
_cell.angle_alpha   90.00
_cell.angle_beta   90.00
_cell.angle_gamma   90.00
#
_symmetry.space_group_name_H-M   'P 1'
#
loop_
_entity.id
_entity.type
_entity.pdbx_description
1 polymer ?
#
loop_
_entity_poly.entity_id
_entity_poly.type
_entity_poly.pdbx_seq_one_letter_code
_entity_poly.pdbx_strand_id
1 'polypeptide(L)'
;MVTFTGFRTSLKSGIDASTLPSPSYLAPAARPRTSGWMIWTALAVTLAAGPALPQAGVQLVKVDLSVVAKGYRMSKLIGSSVINDKNEKIGTVDDVIADKDKKQLGFAVLQVGGFLGMGGHLVAVPYDSLVIDDAGQKITLPAASKDELKKLSQFNYPAS
;
A
#
# COMPACT_ATOMS: atom_id res chain seq x y z
N MET A 1 21.28 29.30 -35.71
CA MET A 1 20.20 30.31 -35.65
C MET A 1 18.92 29.59 -36.01
N VAL A 2 18.24 28.98 -35.01
CA VAL A 2 16.96 28.27 -35.20
C VAL A 2 16.00 28.81 -34.15
N THR A 3 15.04 29.56 -34.64
CA THR A 3 14.00 30.26 -33.91
C THR A 3 12.90 29.26 -33.50
N PHE A 4 12.69 29.06 -32.20
CA PHE A 4 11.61 28.23 -31.70
C PHE A 4 10.40 29.13 -31.37
N THR A 5 9.41 29.09 -32.25
CA THR A 5 8.16 29.86 -32.14
C THR A 5 7.24 29.16 -31.13
N GLY A 6 6.71 29.96 -30.19
CA GLY A 6 5.88 29.51 -29.10
C GLY A 6 4.52 28.91 -29.50
N PHE A 7 4.09 27.94 -28.72
CA PHE A 7 2.72 27.44 -28.70
C PHE A 7 2.07 27.80 -27.36
N ARG A 8 1.32 28.90 -27.38
CA ARG A 8 0.39 29.23 -26.28
C ARG A 8 -0.93 28.51 -26.54
N THR A 9 -1.21 27.48 -25.76
CA THR A 9 -2.58 26.99 -25.65
C THR A 9 -3.20 27.46 -24.33
N SER A 10 -4.05 28.45 -24.46
CA SER A 10 -4.99 28.92 -23.44
C SER A 10 -6.11 27.91 -23.30
N LEU A 11 -6.16 27.15 -22.20
CA LEU A 11 -7.34 26.41 -21.81
C LEU A 11 -8.03 27.15 -20.68
N LYS A 12 -8.98 27.99 -21.09
CA LYS A 12 -9.97 28.60 -20.24
C LYS A 12 -11.17 27.64 -20.21
N SER A 13 -11.28 26.83 -19.19
CA SER A 13 -12.49 26.04 -18.95
C SER A 13 -13.00 26.37 -17.55
N GLY A 14 -13.99 27.25 -17.53
CA GLY A 14 -14.80 27.54 -16.38
C GLY A 14 -15.68 26.33 -16.05
N ILE A 15 -15.57 25.84 -14.85
CA ILE A 15 -16.53 24.89 -14.30
C ILE A 15 -17.51 25.71 -13.46
N ASP A 16 -18.70 25.95 -14.04
CA ASP A 16 -19.83 26.55 -13.35
C ASP A 16 -20.32 25.61 -12.23
N ALA A 17 -20.15 26.06 -10.99
CA ALA A 17 -20.63 25.39 -9.81
C ALA A 17 -22.11 25.71 -9.50
N SER A 18 -23.01 25.52 -10.44
CA SER A 18 -24.43 25.85 -10.27
C SER A 18 -25.40 24.82 -10.86
N THR A 19 -25.15 23.54 -10.64
CA THR A 19 -26.18 22.55 -11.01
C THR A 19 -26.17 21.39 -9.99
N LEU A 20 -26.55 21.70 -8.76
CA LEU A 20 -26.99 20.68 -7.81
C LEU A 20 -28.52 20.67 -7.82
N PRO A 21 -29.18 19.57 -8.17
CA PRO A 21 -30.61 19.43 -8.00
C PRO A 21 -30.93 19.24 -6.52
N SER A 22 -31.77 20.14 -6.00
CA SER A 22 -32.36 20.07 -4.67
C SER A 22 -33.26 18.83 -4.55
N PRO A 23 -33.19 18.08 -3.47
CA PRO A 23 -34.17 17.04 -3.19
C PRO A 23 -35.44 17.70 -2.62
N SER A 24 -36.45 17.86 -3.46
CA SER A 24 -37.79 18.19 -3.04
C SER A 24 -38.53 16.94 -2.58
N TYR A 25 -38.54 16.68 -1.28
CA TYR A 25 -39.52 15.75 -0.71
C TYR A 25 -40.66 16.53 -0.13
N LEU A 26 -41.72 16.60 -0.89
CA LEU A 26 -43.01 16.97 -0.36
C LEU A 26 -43.61 15.75 0.31
N ALA A 27 -43.83 15.83 1.59
CA ALA A 27 -44.80 15.03 2.28
C ALA A 27 -46.17 15.74 2.22
N PRO A 28 -47.25 15.08 1.97
CA PRO A 28 -48.53 15.47 2.54
C PRO A 28 -48.98 14.42 3.54
N ALA A 29 -49.20 14.88 4.76
CA ALA A 29 -49.90 14.19 5.78
C ALA A 29 -51.36 14.01 5.38
N ALA A 30 -51.82 12.79 5.14
CA ALA A 30 -53.23 12.47 5.16
C ALA A 30 -53.57 11.83 6.52
N ARG A 31 -54.32 12.57 7.32
CA ARG A 31 -54.95 12.02 8.54
C ARG A 31 -56.24 11.32 8.14
N PRO A 32 -56.45 10.04 8.46
CA PRO A 32 -57.79 9.48 8.49
C PRO A 32 -58.43 9.77 9.86
N ARG A 33 -59.57 10.42 9.81
CA ARG A 33 -60.53 10.46 10.91
C ARG A 33 -61.27 9.13 10.90
N THR A 34 -61.16 8.32 11.93
CA THR A 34 -62.14 7.30 12.18
C THR A 34 -62.45 7.20 13.66
N SER A 35 -63.69 7.44 13.89
CA SER A 35 -64.42 7.21 15.12
C SER A 35 -64.56 5.68 15.39
N GLY A 36 -64.45 5.32 16.66
CA GLY A 36 -65.31 4.27 17.16
C GLY A 36 -64.71 2.90 17.43
N TRP A 37 -64.56 2.61 18.70
CA TRP A 37 -64.82 1.30 19.34
C TRP A 37 -64.08 0.05 18.86
N MET A 38 -63.24 -0.44 19.66
CA MET A 38 -63.35 -1.72 20.40
C MET A 38 -62.04 -2.03 21.10
N ILE A 39 -62.18 -2.22 22.41
CA ILE A 39 -61.10 -2.64 23.31
C ILE A 39 -60.79 -4.10 23.00
N TRP A 40 -59.58 -4.36 22.47
CA TRP A 40 -58.96 -5.67 22.55
C TRP A 40 -57.54 -5.47 23.05
N THR A 41 -57.36 -5.88 24.31
CA THR A 41 -56.02 -5.98 24.92
C THR A 41 -55.25 -7.10 24.23
N ALA A 42 -54.49 -6.73 23.23
CA ALA A 42 -53.45 -7.57 22.65
C ALA A 42 -52.12 -7.16 23.26
N LEU A 43 -51.59 -8.02 24.12
CA LEU A 43 -50.26 -7.94 24.69
C LEU A 43 -49.28 -8.14 23.56
N ALA A 44 -48.87 -7.03 22.90
CA ALA A 44 -47.83 -7.05 21.87
C ALA A 44 -46.48 -7.11 22.59
N VAL A 45 -45.90 -8.28 22.63
CA VAL A 45 -44.45 -8.43 22.92
C VAL A 45 -43.69 -7.80 21.77
N THR A 46 -43.33 -6.56 21.96
CA THR A 46 -42.37 -5.90 21.04
C THR A 46 -41.00 -6.53 21.22
N LEU A 47 -40.67 -7.47 20.35
CA LEU A 47 -39.30 -7.92 20.16
C LEU A 47 -38.54 -6.69 19.70
N ALA A 48 -37.76 -6.08 20.59
CA ALA A 48 -36.83 -5.02 20.23
C ALA A 48 -35.73 -5.63 19.32
N ALA A 49 -35.95 -5.51 18.00
CA ALA A 49 -34.90 -5.76 17.05
C ALA A 49 -33.84 -4.65 17.29
N GLY A 50 -32.77 -4.96 18.01
CA GLY A 50 -31.63 -4.09 18.16
C GLY A 50 -31.06 -3.74 16.78
N PRO A 51 -30.46 -2.56 16.65
CA PRO A 51 -29.83 -2.17 15.40
C PRO A 51 -28.79 -3.23 15.04
N ALA A 52 -29.01 -3.95 13.97
CA ALA A 52 -27.99 -4.82 13.38
C ALA A 52 -26.83 -3.95 12.94
N LEU A 53 -25.72 -3.99 13.68
CA LEU A 53 -24.49 -3.35 13.26
C LEU A 53 -24.07 -4.01 11.94
N PRO A 54 -23.81 -3.22 10.88
CA PRO A 54 -23.31 -3.79 9.65
C PRO A 54 -21.94 -4.41 9.98
N GLN A 55 -21.88 -5.74 9.96
CA GLN A 55 -20.59 -6.43 9.95
C GLN A 55 -19.92 -6.06 8.64
N ALA A 56 -18.87 -5.24 8.71
CA ALA A 56 -17.99 -4.99 7.59
C ALA A 56 -17.30 -6.32 7.24
N GLY A 57 -17.95 -7.08 6.37
CA GLY A 57 -17.40 -8.31 5.85
C GLY A 57 -16.12 -7.99 5.08
N VAL A 58 -15.03 -8.65 5.44
CA VAL A 58 -13.80 -8.58 4.64
C VAL A 58 -14.13 -9.08 3.24
N GLN A 59 -14.10 -8.20 2.26
CA GLN A 59 -14.29 -8.56 0.86
C GLN A 59 -13.08 -9.37 0.41
N LEU A 60 -13.24 -10.68 0.31
CA LEU A 60 -12.22 -11.55 -0.26
C LEU A 60 -12.15 -11.30 -1.77
N VAL A 61 -11.12 -10.56 -2.19
CA VAL A 61 -10.86 -10.32 -3.61
C VAL A 61 -10.30 -11.60 -4.22
N LYS A 62 -10.89 -12.05 -5.33
CA LYS A 62 -10.31 -13.13 -6.13
C LYS A 62 -8.96 -12.64 -6.69
N VAL A 63 -7.90 -13.27 -6.24
CA VAL A 63 -6.54 -12.99 -6.72
C VAL A 63 -6.21 -13.95 -7.86
N ASP A 64 -5.67 -13.42 -8.94
CA ASP A 64 -5.13 -14.24 -10.04
C ASP A 64 -3.81 -14.88 -9.60
N LEU A 65 -3.85 -16.19 -9.41
CA LEU A 65 -2.68 -16.96 -8.95
C LEU A 65 -1.52 -16.91 -9.94
N SER A 66 -1.78 -16.70 -11.23
CA SER A 66 -0.74 -16.57 -12.23
C SER A 66 0.07 -15.29 -12.06
N VAL A 67 -0.58 -14.20 -11.60
CA VAL A 67 0.09 -12.93 -11.26
C VAL A 67 0.92 -13.09 -9.99
N VAL A 68 0.36 -13.76 -8.97
CA VAL A 68 1.09 -14.01 -7.72
C VAL A 68 2.32 -14.88 -7.96
N ALA A 69 2.21 -15.86 -8.83
CA ALA A 69 3.32 -16.78 -9.16
C ALA A 69 4.50 -16.09 -9.86
N LYS A 70 4.28 -14.92 -10.47
CA LYS A 70 5.35 -14.10 -11.09
C LYS A 70 6.09 -13.23 -10.08
N GLY A 71 5.58 -13.10 -8.86
CA GLY A 71 6.20 -12.29 -7.82
C GLY A 71 7.39 -12.99 -7.17
N TYR A 72 8.29 -12.21 -6.59
CA TYR A 72 9.42 -12.74 -5.82
C TYR A 72 8.98 -13.12 -4.41
N ARG A 73 9.48 -14.24 -3.93
CA ARG A 73 9.29 -14.66 -2.55
C ARG A 73 10.32 -13.96 -1.66
N MET A 74 9.89 -13.03 -0.83
CA MET A 74 10.78 -12.27 0.06
C MET A 74 11.63 -13.19 0.95
N SER A 75 11.06 -14.31 1.42
CA SER A 75 11.80 -15.31 2.20
C SER A 75 12.98 -15.97 1.45
N LYS A 76 13.01 -15.84 0.12
CA LYS A 76 14.14 -16.32 -0.68
C LYS A 76 15.19 -15.24 -0.94
N LEU A 77 14.77 -13.99 -0.92
CA LEU A 77 15.68 -12.85 -1.06
C LEU A 77 16.47 -12.59 0.22
N ILE A 78 15.85 -12.78 1.38
CA ILE A 78 16.52 -12.67 2.67
C ILE A 78 17.64 -13.73 2.76
N GLY A 79 18.83 -13.32 3.12
CA GLY A 79 20.03 -14.15 3.13
C GLY A 79 20.78 -14.24 1.80
N SER A 80 20.20 -13.73 0.70
CA SER A 80 20.86 -13.75 -0.61
C SER A 80 21.98 -12.73 -0.70
N SER A 81 23.00 -13.06 -1.49
CA SER A 81 24.13 -12.16 -1.73
C SER A 81 23.76 -11.04 -2.68
N VAL A 82 24.18 -9.83 -2.35
CA VAL A 82 24.07 -8.64 -3.19
C VAL A 82 25.44 -8.37 -3.84
N ILE A 83 25.42 -8.17 -5.15
CA ILE A 83 26.60 -7.87 -5.95
C ILE A 83 26.48 -6.49 -6.59
N ASN A 84 27.59 -5.96 -7.06
CA ASN A 84 27.62 -4.75 -7.88
C ASN A 84 27.72 -5.05 -9.37
N ASP A 85 27.85 -4.02 -10.20
CA ASP A 85 28.03 -4.14 -11.66
C ASP A 85 29.30 -4.92 -12.06
N LYS A 86 30.28 -4.98 -11.18
CA LYS A 86 31.52 -5.73 -11.39
C LYS A 86 31.44 -7.18 -10.93
N ASN A 87 30.23 -7.67 -10.55
CA ASN A 87 29.99 -8.97 -9.93
C ASN A 87 30.73 -9.18 -8.59
N GLU A 88 31.12 -8.12 -7.90
CA GLU A 88 31.74 -8.21 -6.60
C GLU A 88 30.64 -8.30 -5.53
N LYS A 89 30.79 -9.22 -4.58
CA LYS A 89 29.87 -9.29 -3.43
C LYS A 89 30.07 -8.08 -2.51
N ILE A 90 29.06 -7.24 -2.43
CA ILE A 90 29.07 -6.02 -1.60
C ILE A 90 28.31 -6.18 -0.28
N GLY A 91 27.40 -7.15 -0.20
CA GLY A 91 26.61 -7.40 1.00
C GLY A 91 25.75 -8.64 0.91
N THR A 92 24.85 -8.75 1.88
CA THR A 92 23.81 -9.78 1.94
C THR A 92 22.51 -9.13 2.37
N VAL A 93 21.37 -9.54 1.81
CA VAL A 93 20.05 -9.04 2.25
C VAL A 93 19.79 -9.59 3.65
N ASP A 94 19.62 -8.69 4.62
CA ASP A 94 19.25 -9.03 6.00
C ASP A 94 17.73 -9.08 6.15
N ASP A 95 17.03 -8.04 5.68
CA ASP A 95 15.58 -7.97 5.76
C ASP A 95 15.00 -7.05 4.65
N VAL A 96 13.67 -7.11 4.47
CA VAL A 96 12.94 -6.20 3.56
C VAL A 96 11.81 -5.54 4.34
N ILE A 97 11.84 -4.21 4.40
CA ILE A 97 10.91 -3.40 5.18
C ILE A 97 9.81 -2.83 4.27
N ALA A 98 8.56 -3.13 4.62
CA ALA A 98 7.40 -2.53 3.98
C ALA A 98 7.12 -1.14 4.57
N ASP A 99 6.79 -0.20 3.70
CA ASP A 99 6.28 1.12 4.08
C ASP A 99 4.84 0.95 4.61
N LYS A 100 4.62 1.38 5.85
CA LYS A 100 3.31 1.26 6.51
C LYS A 100 2.22 2.06 5.82
N ASP A 101 2.57 3.23 5.31
CA ASP A 101 1.61 4.17 4.71
C ASP A 101 1.26 3.75 3.27
N LYS A 102 2.24 3.34 2.51
CA LYS A 102 2.07 2.95 1.10
C LYS A 102 1.69 1.48 0.94
N LYS A 103 1.87 0.66 1.98
CA LYS A 103 1.66 -0.81 1.94
C LYS A 103 2.45 -1.50 0.81
N GLN A 104 3.62 -0.97 0.51
CA GLN A 104 4.54 -1.44 -0.52
C GLN A 104 5.90 -1.72 0.09
N LEU A 105 6.75 -2.45 -0.64
CA LEU A 105 8.15 -2.63 -0.22
C LEU A 105 8.86 -1.28 -0.33
N GLY A 106 9.38 -0.79 0.78
CA GLY A 106 10.06 0.51 0.83
C GLY A 106 11.57 0.38 0.80
N PHE A 107 12.12 -0.47 1.63
CA PHE A 107 13.55 -0.56 1.84
C PHE A 107 14.02 -2.01 1.97
N ALA A 108 15.24 -2.25 1.52
CA ALA A 108 15.98 -3.48 1.84
C ALA A 108 17.08 -3.13 2.85
N VAL A 109 17.22 -3.95 3.87
CA VAL A 109 18.32 -3.85 4.83
C VAL A 109 19.42 -4.79 4.37
N LEU A 110 20.59 -4.24 4.11
CA LEU A 110 21.76 -4.97 3.66
C LEU A 110 22.78 -5.07 4.80
N GLN A 111 23.28 -6.25 5.03
CA GLN A 111 24.45 -6.47 5.87
C GLN A 111 25.71 -6.36 5.03
N VAL A 112 26.55 -5.37 5.32
CA VAL A 112 27.79 -5.08 4.61
C VAL A 112 28.99 -5.41 5.48
N GLY A 113 29.82 -6.32 5.02
CA GLY A 113 30.96 -6.82 5.80
C GLY A 113 30.54 -7.86 6.85
N GLY A 114 31.35 -8.02 7.89
CA GLY A 114 31.18 -9.08 8.87
C GLY A 114 31.74 -10.43 8.39
N PHE A 115 31.84 -11.37 9.32
CA PHE A 115 32.25 -12.74 9.07
C PHE A 115 31.15 -13.69 9.54
N LEU A 116 30.70 -14.57 8.66
CA LEU A 116 29.62 -15.55 8.93
C LEU A 116 28.34 -14.92 9.52
N GLY A 117 27.95 -13.74 9.03
CA GLY A 117 26.73 -13.06 9.49
C GLY A 117 26.89 -12.26 10.80
N MET A 118 28.09 -12.23 11.41
CA MET A 118 28.34 -11.50 12.63
C MET A 118 29.19 -10.24 12.40
N GLY A 119 28.86 -9.16 13.11
CA GLY A 119 29.63 -7.92 13.09
C GLY A 119 29.55 -7.13 11.78
N GLY A 120 28.53 -7.35 10.95
CA GLY A 120 28.28 -6.59 9.73
C GLY A 120 27.64 -5.24 10.03
N HIS A 121 27.91 -4.28 9.16
CA HIS A 121 27.28 -2.97 9.17
C HIS A 121 25.94 -3.06 8.44
N LEU A 122 24.82 -2.81 9.12
CA LEU A 122 23.50 -2.80 8.51
C LEU A 122 23.24 -1.45 7.86
N VAL A 123 22.79 -1.46 6.61
CA VAL A 123 22.42 -0.25 5.86
C VAL A 123 21.05 -0.46 5.21
N ALA A 124 20.22 0.58 5.21
CA ALA A 124 18.96 0.57 4.48
C ALA A 124 19.14 1.23 3.12
N VAL A 125 18.70 0.55 2.07
CA VAL A 125 18.68 1.07 0.70
C VAL A 125 17.25 1.00 0.16
N PRO A 126 16.82 1.88 -0.76
CA PRO A 126 15.51 1.76 -1.39
C PRO A 126 15.39 0.40 -2.10
N TYR A 127 14.27 -0.29 -1.89
CA TYR A 127 14.04 -1.60 -2.51
C TYR A 127 14.11 -1.51 -4.06
N ASP A 128 13.59 -0.42 -4.62
CA ASP A 128 13.57 -0.17 -6.07
C ASP A 128 14.97 0.05 -6.68
N SER A 129 15.99 0.27 -5.84
CA SER A 129 17.38 0.36 -6.30
C SER A 129 18.01 -1.01 -6.58
N LEU A 130 17.36 -2.09 -6.14
CA LEU A 130 17.83 -3.45 -6.34
C LEU A 130 17.30 -3.98 -7.68
N VAL A 131 18.19 -4.55 -8.46
CA VAL A 131 17.85 -5.31 -9.67
C VAL A 131 17.91 -6.79 -9.32
N ILE A 132 16.75 -7.44 -9.39
CA ILE A 132 16.59 -8.86 -9.06
C ILE A 132 16.36 -9.60 -10.38
N ASP A 133 17.07 -10.69 -10.60
CA ASP A 133 16.88 -11.53 -11.79
C ASP A 133 15.53 -12.27 -11.74
N ASP A 134 15.05 -12.76 -12.89
CA ASP A 134 13.76 -13.44 -13.01
C ASP A 134 13.66 -14.69 -12.13
N ALA A 135 14.78 -15.32 -11.81
CA ALA A 135 14.84 -16.48 -10.92
C ALA A 135 14.83 -16.09 -9.42
N GLY A 136 15.00 -14.80 -9.10
CA GLY A 136 15.10 -14.32 -7.72
C GLY A 136 16.37 -14.78 -7.01
N GLN A 137 17.41 -15.13 -7.76
CA GLN A 137 18.66 -15.70 -7.21
C GLN A 137 19.80 -14.70 -7.20
N LYS A 138 19.84 -13.80 -8.18
CA LYS A 138 20.87 -12.79 -8.33
C LYS A 138 20.31 -11.41 -8.01
N ILE A 139 20.86 -10.77 -7.00
CA ILE A 139 20.48 -9.42 -6.58
C ILE A 139 21.65 -8.49 -6.87
N THR A 140 21.42 -7.50 -7.72
CA THR A 140 22.43 -6.51 -8.09
C THR A 140 22.02 -5.14 -7.54
N LEU A 141 22.93 -4.44 -6.91
CA LEU A 141 22.81 -3.02 -6.58
C LEU A 141 23.77 -2.25 -7.48
N PRO A 142 23.27 -1.66 -8.60
CA PRO A 142 24.12 -0.97 -9.56
C PRO A 142 24.82 0.22 -8.94
N ALA A 143 25.98 0.57 -9.48
CA ALA A 143 26.78 1.72 -9.10
C ALA A 143 27.16 1.80 -7.60
N ALA A 144 27.03 0.71 -6.84
CA ALA A 144 27.40 0.64 -5.45
C ALA A 144 28.74 -0.07 -5.24
N SER A 145 29.47 0.36 -4.23
CA SER A 145 30.65 -0.34 -3.74
C SER A 145 30.50 -0.68 -2.25
N LYS A 146 31.21 -1.70 -1.81
CA LYS A 146 31.22 -2.08 -0.39
C LYS A 146 31.64 -0.94 0.52
N ASP A 147 32.59 -0.12 0.07
CA ASP A 147 33.14 0.98 0.87
C ASP A 147 32.19 2.18 0.93
N GLU A 148 31.43 2.43 -0.13
CA GLU A 148 30.36 3.44 -0.12
C GLU A 148 29.23 3.04 0.80
N LEU A 149 28.79 1.78 0.75
CA LEU A 149 27.76 1.27 1.63
C LEU A 149 28.17 1.36 3.11
N LYS A 150 29.45 1.10 3.44
CA LYS A 150 29.93 1.24 4.82
C LYS A 150 29.96 2.69 5.34
N LYS A 151 29.95 3.68 4.42
CA LYS A 151 29.89 5.11 4.80
C LYS A 151 28.47 5.58 5.10
N LEU A 152 27.45 4.80 4.71
CA LEU A 152 26.06 5.11 5.03
C LEU A 152 25.81 4.98 6.53
N SER A 153 24.85 5.72 7.03
CA SER A 153 24.42 5.59 8.43
C SER A 153 24.00 4.17 8.76
N GLN A 154 24.49 3.67 9.88
CA GLN A 154 24.11 2.33 10.33
C GLN A 154 22.61 2.29 10.65
N PHE A 155 21.93 1.31 10.10
CA PHE A 155 20.55 1.01 10.44
C PHE A 155 20.51 0.15 11.70
N ASN A 156 19.61 0.50 12.60
CA ASN A 156 19.33 -0.30 13.79
C ASN A 156 17.84 -0.59 13.83
N TYR A 157 17.46 -1.82 14.05
CA TYR A 157 16.07 -2.17 14.29
C TYR A 157 15.56 -1.48 15.55
N PRO A 158 14.33 -0.91 15.53
CA PRO A 158 13.75 -0.40 16.77
C PRO A 158 13.60 -1.54 17.77
N ALA A 159 13.85 -1.24 19.04
CA ALA A 159 13.62 -2.19 20.12
C ALA A 159 12.12 -2.54 20.14
N SER A 160 11.81 -3.82 20.07
CA SER A 160 10.45 -4.38 20.16
C SER A 160 10.00 -4.54 21.60
#